data_0839c88d29dc41f5fdd6a0dc18699690
#
_entry.id   0839c88d29dc41f5fdd6a0dc18699690
#
_cell.length_a   1.000
_cell.length_b   1.000
_cell.length_c   1.000
_cell.angle_alpha   90.00
_cell.angle_beta   90.00
_cell.angle_gamma   90.00
#
_symmetry.space_group_name_H-M   'P 1'
#
loop_
_entity.id
_entity.type
_entity.pdbx_description
1 polymer ?
#
loop_
_entity_poly.entity_id
_entity_poly.type
_entity_poly.pdbx_seq_one_letter_code
_entity_poly.pdbx_strand_id
1 'polypeptide(L)'
;MLLDLMLPGLSGEEVLPHIENIPVIVLSAKVDVQDKVNLLLGGAADYMTKPFDTKELLARITVQLRKAEQHGETKSLSVGDLVLDMVSLSLTVQEQPVKPTRTEYAILKLLMENPKQVISKSVLLDRISLDTPDCTERSLKQHISNLRKKMQDVSGVDYIETVWGIGFKLAEQKILTKS
;
A
#
# COMPACT_ATOMS: atom_id res chain seq x y z
N MET A 1 9.02 11.69 4.48
CA MET A 1 10.39 12.07 4.01
C MET A 1 11.04 13.00 5.03
N LEU A 2 12.38 12.97 5.18
CA LEU A 2 13.13 13.99 5.91
C LEU A 2 13.75 14.97 4.91
N LEU A 3 13.55 16.27 5.12
CA LEU A 3 14.05 17.33 4.25
C LEU A 3 14.97 18.26 5.06
N ASP A 4 16.24 18.29 4.71
CA ASP A 4 17.21 19.24 5.27
C ASP A 4 17.17 20.53 4.43
N LEU A 5 16.95 21.67 5.09
CA LEU A 5 16.93 22.96 4.38
C LEU A 5 18.34 23.48 4.00
N MET A 6 19.38 22.95 4.59
CA MET A 6 20.76 23.39 4.38
C MET A 6 21.54 22.55 3.36
N LEU A 7 20.86 21.91 2.44
CA LEU A 7 21.50 21.18 1.35
C LEU A 7 22.02 22.15 0.29
N PRO A 8 23.20 21.91 -0.31
CA PRO A 8 23.69 22.73 -1.42
C PRO A 8 22.84 22.51 -2.68
N GLY A 9 22.51 23.60 -3.36
CA GLY A 9 21.67 23.59 -4.56
C GLY A 9 20.34 24.30 -4.34
N LEU A 10 19.22 23.65 -4.69
CA LEU A 10 17.89 24.18 -4.43
C LEU A 10 17.60 24.21 -2.94
N SER A 11 17.04 25.32 -2.45
CA SER A 11 16.65 25.41 -1.03
C SER A 11 15.54 24.42 -0.73
N GLY A 12 15.54 23.83 0.47
CA GLY A 12 14.45 22.94 0.87
C GLY A 12 13.08 23.63 0.88
N GLU A 13 13.06 24.96 1.01
CA GLU A 13 11.85 25.78 0.93
C GLU A 13 11.27 25.79 -0.50
N GLU A 14 12.14 25.78 -1.53
CA GLU A 14 11.73 25.71 -2.93
C GLU A 14 11.28 24.29 -3.34
N VAL A 15 11.85 23.26 -2.71
CA VAL A 15 11.52 21.85 -3.01
C VAL A 15 10.22 21.43 -2.34
N LEU A 16 9.93 21.94 -1.14
CA LEU A 16 8.79 21.52 -0.32
C LEU A 16 7.43 21.55 -1.05
N PRO A 17 7.08 22.64 -1.81
CA PRO A 17 5.79 22.71 -2.52
C PRO A 17 5.64 21.68 -3.67
N HIS A 18 6.74 21.10 -4.12
CA HIS A 18 6.74 20.10 -5.21
C HIS A 18 6.62 18.66 -4.71
N ILE A 19 6.59 18.46 -3.38
CA ILE A 19 6.46 17.16 -2.78
C ILE A 19 4.99 16.89 -2.48
N GLU A 20 4.36 16.07 -3.30
CA GLU A 20 2.96 15.70 -3.13
C GLU A 20 2.83 14.32 -2.48
N ASN A 21 1.78 14.14 -1.67
CA ASN A 21 1.35 12.85 -1.08
C ASN A 21 2.38 12.14 -0.18
N ILE A 22 3.43 12.85 0.26
CA ILE A 22 4.43 12.30 1.18
C ILE A 22 4.55 13.24 2.38
N PRO A 23 4.32 12.80 3.62
CA PRO A 23 4.55 13.65 4.79
C PRO A 23 6.04 14.01 4.92
N VAL A 24 6.32 15.30 4.98
CA VAL A 24 7.68 15.84 5.07
C VAL A 24 7.94 16.38 6.49
N ILE A 25 8.99 15.88 7.14
CA ILE A 25 9.55 16.48 8.35
C ILE A 25 10.75 17.33 7.94
N VAL A 26 10.69 18.63 8.18
CA VAL A 26 11.75 19.56 7.84
C VAL A 26 12.77 19.61 8.97
N LEU A 27 14.07 19.51 8.62
CA LEU A 27 15.19 19.65 9.55
C LEU A 27 15.91 20.96 9.23
N SER A 28 16.02 21.88 10.20
CA SER A 28 16.63 23.20 9.98
C SER A 28 17.40 23.69 11.22
N ALA A 29 18.45 24.47 10.99
CA ALA A 29 19.13 25.21 12.04
C ALA A 29 18.41 26.54 12.39
N LYS A 30 17.42 26.97 11.60
CA LYS A 30 16.63 28.18 11.86
C LYS A 30 15.74 27.96 13.08
N VAL A 31 15.77 28.89 14.02
CA VAL A 31 15.01 28.80 15.28
C VAL A 31 13.80 29.75 15.28
N ASP A 32 13.72 30.65 14.31
CA ASP A 32 12.68 31.69 14.23
C ASP A 32 11.29 31.06 14.11
N VAL A 33 10.36 31.59 14.88
CA VAL A 33 8.96 31.16 14.90
C VAL A 33 8.30 31.40 13.53
N GLN A 34 8.64 32.53 12.88
CA GLN A 34 8.05 32.88 11.59
C GLN A 34 8.47 31.89 10.49
N ASP A 35 9.75 31.46 10.48
CA ASP A 35 10.23 30.45 9.53
C ASP A 35 9.51 29.10 9.73
N LYS A 36 9.28 28.72 10.98
CA LYS A 36 8.51 27.49 11.30
C LYS A 36 7.08 27.56 10.77
N VAL A 37 6.41 28.68 10.99
CA VAL A 37 5.02 28.89 10.54
C VAL A 37 4.97 28.85 9.01
N ASN A 38 5.89 29.52 8.34
CA ASN A 38 5.94 29.54 6.86
C ASN A 38 6.15 28.13 6.28
N LEU A 39 7.04 27.33 6.88
CA LEU A 39 7.31 25.96 6.43
C LEU A 39 6.10 25.02 6.66
N LEU A 40 5.41 25.15 7.79
CA LEU A 40 4.20 24.37 8.07
C LEU A 40 3.07 24.75 7.12
N LEU A 41 2.86 26.05 6.86
CA LEU A 41 1.89 26.54 5.87
C LEU A 41 2.29 26.16 4.43
N GLY A 42 3.58 26.01 4.15
CA GLY A 42 4.14 25.57 2.87
C GLY A 42 4.02 24.05 2.61
N GLY A 43 3.39 23.30 3.52
CA GLY A 43 3.11 21.87 3.32
C GLY A 43 3.99 20.90 4.13
N ALA A 44 4.86 21.39 5.02
CA ALA A 44 5.59 20.52 5.93
C ALA A 44 4.62 19.88 6.95
N ALA A 45 4.70 18.56 7.09
CA ALA A 45 3.91 17.82 8.08
C ALA A 45 4.42 18.01 9.51
N ASP A 46 5.70 18.32 9.68
CA ASP A 46 6.33 18.66 10.96
C ASP A 46 7.65 19.40 10.74
N TYR A 47 8.19 19.97 11.81
CA TYR A 47 9.43 20.74 11.81
C TYR A 47 10.29 20.37 13.00
N MET A 48 11.62 20.30 12.82
CA MET A 48 12.58 19.99 13.87
C MET A 48 13.85 20.85 13.75
N THR A 49 14.28 21.43 14.87
CA THR A 49 15.49 22.25 14.90
C THR A 49 16.74 21.40 15.15
N LYS A 50 17.84 21.77 14.49
CA LYS A 50 19.17 21.22 14.76
C LYS A 50 19.85 22.02 15.89
N PRO A 51 20.60 21.37 16.81
CA PRO A 51 20.76 19.91 16.95
C PRO A 51 19.50 19.25 17.53
N PHE A 52 19.18 18.02 17.14
CA PHE A 52 18.01 17.29 17.60
C PHE A 52 18.39 15.97 18.27
N ASP A 53 17.53 15.50 19.18
CA ASP A 53 17.66 14.17 19.77
C ASP A 53 17.11 13.10 18.81
N THR A 54 17.86 12.00 18.65
CA THR A 54 17.47 10.90 17.76
C THR A 54 16.14 10.25 18.20
N LYS A 55 15.88 10.19 19.52
CA LYS A 55 14.62 9.61 20.03
C LYS A 55 13.42 10.51 19.69
N GLU A 56 13.62 11.84 19.76
CA GLU A 56 12.59 12.80 19.35
C GLU A 56 12.31 12.66 17.86
N LEU A 57 13.34 12.57 17.01
CA LEU A 57 13.17 12.36 15.57
C LEU A 57 12.39 11.07 15.27
N LEU A 58 12.74 9.96 15.90
CA LEU A 58 12.05 8.68 15.73
C LEU A 58 10.58 8.76 16.18
N ALA A 59 10.30 9.43 17.29
CA ALA A 59 8.94 9.64 17.77
C ALA A 59 8.09 10.43 16.76
N ARG A 60 8.64 11.52 16.19
CA ARG A 60 7.96 12.34 15.17
C ARG A 60 7.73 11.56 13.87
N ILE A 61 8.72 10.80 13.41
CA ILE A 61 8.57 9.89 12.26
C ILE A 61 7.41 8.93 12.50
N THR A 62 7.37 8.28 13.67
CA THR A 62 6.30 7.35 14.04
C THR A 62 4.92 8.01 14.02
N VAL A 63 4.82 9.25 14.54
CA VAL A 63 3.55 10.01 14.50
C VAL A 63 3.14 10.33 13.07
N GLN A 64 4.07 10.74 12.20
CA GLN A 64 3.74 11.06 10.81
C GLN A 64 3.39 9.80 10.00
N LEU A 65 4.05 8.69 10.24
CA LEU A 65 3.68 7.41 9.62
C LEU A 65 2.25 7.00 10.05
N ARG A 66 1.92 7.10 11.34
CA ARG A 66 0.58 6.80 11.85
C ARG A 66 -0.49 7.75 11.29
N LYS A 67 -0.18 9.06 11.13
CA LYS A 67 -1.08 10.03 10.50
C LYS A 67 -1.25 9.75 9.00
N ALA A 68 -0.18 9.46 8.28
CA ALA A 68 -0.23 9.04 6.88
C ALA A 68 -1.05 7.75 6.73
N GLU A 69 -1.00 6.90 7.74
CA GLU A 69 -1.86 5.74 7.87
C GLU A 69 -3.34 6.08 8.11
N GLN A 70 -3.66 7.20 8.73
CA GLN A 70 -5.03 7.66 9.01
C GLN A 70 -5.60 8.60 7.94
N HIS A 71 -4.75 9.28 7.17
CA HIS A 71 -5.12 10.29 6.16
C HIS A 71 -4.87 9.84 4.71
N GLY A 72 -4.22 8.69 4.52
CA GLY A 72 -4.15 8.03 3.21
C GLY A 72 -5.53 7.51 2.85
N GLU A 73 -6.02 7.91 1.69
CA GLU A 73 -7.13 7.33 0.96
C GLU A 73 -7.33 5.87 1.33
N THR A 74 -8.56 5.49 1.60
CA THR A 74 -9.01 4.13 1.91
C THR A 74 -7.91 3.08 1.71
N LYS A 75 -7.36 2.55 2.80
CA LYS A 75 -6.44 1.40 2.77
C LYS A 75 -7.15 0.15 2.23
N SER A 76 -7.88 0.34 1.16
CA SER A 76 -8.56 -0.69 0.41
C SER A 76 -8.11 -0.64 -1.04
N LEU A 77 -7.71 -1.77 -1.57
CA LEU A 77 -7.54 -1.97 -3.00
C LEU A 77 -8.89 -2.36 -3.58
N SER A 78 -9.33 -1.66 -4.62
CA SER A 78 -10.57 -1.98 -5.33
C SER A 78 -10.28 -2.29 -6.80
N VAL A 79 -10.72 -3.45 -7.26
CA VAL A 79 -10.63 -3.86 -8.67
C VAL A 79 -11.95 -4.53 -9.05
N GLY A 80 -12.78 -3.82 -9.82
CA GLY A 80 -14.12 -4.27 -10.12
C GLY A 80 -14.95 -4.47 -8.86
N ASP A 81 -15.49 -5.67 -8.68
CA ASP A 81 -16.32 -6.04 -7.51
C ASP A 81 -15.50 -6.49 -6.28
N LEU A 82 -14.17 -6.51 -6.39
CA LEU A 82 -13.27 -6.89 -5.30
C LEU A 82 -12.87 -5.65 -4.51
N VAL A 83 -13.04 -5.69 -3.20
CA VAL A 83 -12.53 -4.68 -2.27
C VAL A 83 -11.73 -5.38 -1.18
N LEU A 84 -10.43 -5.09 -1.12
CA LEU A 84 -9.50 -5.63 -0.15
C LEU A 84 -9.11 -4.54 0.85
N ASP A 85 -9.58 -4.65 2.09
CA ASP A 85 -9.24 -3.71 3.16
C ASP A 85 -7.90 -4.12 3.80
N MET A 86 -6.92 -3.20 3.76
CA MET A 86 -5.57 -3.47 4.25
C MET A 86 -5.40 -3.25 5.75
N VAL A 87 -6.38 -2.63 6.42
CA VAL A 87 -6.36 -2.41 7.87
C VAL A 87 -6.97 -3.60 8.59
N SER A 88 -8.18 -3.98 8.17
CA SER A 88 -8.89 -5.12 8.75
C SER A 88 -8.48 -6.47 8.16
N LEU A 89 -7.63 -6.48 7.12
CA LEU A 89 -7.23 -7.66 6.34
C LEU A 89 -8.44 -8.46 5.84
N SER A 90 -9.50 -7.76 5.47
CA SER A 90 -10.75 -8.34 5.00
C SER A 90 -10.91 -8.20 3.48
N LEU A 91 -11.64 -9.13 2.90
CA LEU A 91 -12.04 -9.13 1.49
C LEU A 91 -13.54 -9.02 1.38
N THR A 92 -14.01 -8.15 0.50
CA THR A 92 -15.42 -8.07 0.10
C THR A 92 -15.52 -8.34 -1.40
N VAL A 93 -16.47 -9.16 -1.80
CA VAL A 93 -16.73 -9.53 -3.20
C VAL A 93 -18.21 -9.27 -3.46
N GLN A 94 -18.53 -8.36 -4.38
CA GLN A 94 -19.93 -7.92 -4.64
C GLN A 94 -20.65 -7.54 -3.32
N GLU A 95 -19.98 -6.74 -2.49
CA GLU A 95 -20.47 -6.29 -1.17
C GLU A 95 -20.67 -7.41 -0.13
N GLN A 96 -20.34 -8.66 -0.45
CA GLN A 96 -20.40 -9.79 0.47
C GLN A 96 -19.03 -10.08 1.10
N PRO A 97 -18.95 -10.28 2.42
CA PRO A 97 -17.69 -10.52 3.09
C PRO A 97 -17.15 -11.94 2.81
N VAL A 98 -15.88 -12.00 2.45
CA VAL A 98 -15.12 -13.25 2.28
C VAL A 98 -13.95 -13.23 3.25
N LYS A 99 -13.67 -14.35 3.93
CA LYS A 99 -12.55 -14.48 4.88
C LYS A 99 -11.37 -15.22 4.22
N PRO A 100 -10.38 -14.51 3.69
CA PRO A 100 -9.17 -15.13 3.19
C PRO A 100 -8.28 -15.58 4.37
N THR A 101 -7.46 -16.60 4.16
CA THR A 101 -6.32 -16.88 5.03
C THR A 101 -5.23 -15.83 4.79
N ARG A 102 -4.22 -15.76 5.66
CA ARG A 102 -3.10 -14.80 5.52
C ARG A 102 -2.39 -14.93 4.17
N THR A 103 -2.14 -16.17 3.74
CA THR A 103 -1.51 -16.46 2.44
C THR A 103 -2.41 -16.09 1.26
N GLU A 104 -3.70 -16.41 1.32
CA GLU A 104 -4.69 -16.04 0.31
C GLU A 104 -4.82 -14.52 0.18
N TYR A 105 -4.81 -13.81 1.32
CA TYR A 105 -4.81 -12.35 1.36
C TYR A 105 -3.58 -11.77 0.66
N ALA A 106 -2.37 -12.25 1.00
CA ALA A 106 -1.12 -11.78 0.41
C ALA A 106 -1.07 -12.01 -1.11
N ILE A 107 -1.53 -13.17 -1.57
CA ILE A 107 -1.64 -13.50 -3.00
C ILE A 107 -2.61 -12.53 -3.69
N LEU A 108 -3.82 -12.36 -3.15
CA LEU A 108 -4.85 -11.49 -3.76
C LEU A 108 -4.39 -10.03 -3.80
N LYS A 109 -3.79 -9.54 -2.72
CA LYS A 109 -3.22 -8.19 -2.64
C LYS A 109 -2.26 -7.95 -3.80
N LEU A 110 -1.29 -8.84 -4.00
CA LEU A 110 -0.31 -8.71 -5.07
C LEU A 110 -0.94 -8.72 -6.48
N LEU A 111 -1.95 -9.56 -6.69
CA LEU A 111 -2.70 -9.59 -7.94
C LEU A 111 -3.52 -8.31 -8.16
N MET A 112 -4.12 -7.75 -7.10
CA MET A 112 -4.90 -6.51 -7.17
C MET A 112 -4.03 -5.26 -7.32
N GLU A 113 -2.80 -5.27 -6.84
CA GLU A 113 -1.81 -4.22 -7.10
C GLU A 113 -1.34 -4.21 -8.57
N ASN A 114 -1.51 -5.33 -9.28
CA ASN A 114 -1.08 -5.51 -10.66
C ASN A 114 -2.20 -6.11 -11.54
N PRO A 115 -3.36 -5.47 -11.66
CA PRO A 115 -4.59 -6.10 -12.16
C PRO A 115 -4.54 -6.54 -13.63
N LYS A 116 -3.64 -5.94 -14.43
CA LYS A 116 -3.48 -6.26 -15.86
C LYS A 116 -2.25 -7.12 -16.18
N GLN A 117 -1.49 -7.49 -15.15
CA GLN A 117 -0.22 -8.20 -15.34
C GLN A 117 -0.34 -9.67 -14.96
N VAL A 118 0.34 -10.52 -15.72
CA VAL A 118 0.55 -11.91 -15.33
C VAL A 118 1.71 -11.96 -14.35
N ILE A 119 1.48 -12.43 -13.14
CA ILE A 119 2.51 -12.59 -12.12
C ILE A 119 2.96 -14.05 -12.11
N SER A 120 4.25 -14.26 -12.32
CA SER A 120 4.81 -15.61 -12.33
C SER A 120 4.77 -16.23 -10.94
N LYS A 121 4.76 -17.57 -10.87
CA LYS A 121 4.76 -18.29 -9.59
C LYS A 121 5.95 -17.95 -8.72
N SER A 122 7.14 -17.78 -9.33
CA SER A 122 8.36 -17.40 -8.62
C SER A 122 8.25 -16.01 -8.01
N VAL A 123 7.73 -15.04 -8.75
CA VAL A 123 7.50 -13.67 -8.27
C VAL A 123 6.44 -13.65 -7.15
N LEU A 124 5.36 -14.44 -7.28
CA LEU A 124 4.37 -14.58 -6.22
C LEU A 124 5.01 -15.09 -4.93
N LEU A 125 5.76 -16.19 -5.01
CA LEU A 125 6.41 -16.78 -3.83
C LEU A 125 7.43 -15.84 -3.19
N ASP A 126 8.25 -15.16 -3.99
CA ASP A 126 9.26 -14.23 -3.50
C ASP A 126 8.60 -13.06 -2.76
N ARG A 127 7.56 -12.46 -3.34
CA ARG A 127 6.88 -11.29 -2.77
C ARG A 127 6.07 -11.61 -1.51
N ILE A 128 5.40 -12.78 -1.46
CA ILE A 128 4.61 -13.17 -0.28
C ILE A 128 5.46 -13.84 0.82
N SER A 129 6.73 -14.16 0.55
CA SER A 129 7.61 -14.86 1.50
C SER A 129 7.81 -14.11 2.81
N LEU A 130 7.79 -12.79 2.79
CA LEU A 130 7.87 -11.94 3.99
C LEU A 130 6.66 -12.11 4.91
N ASP A 131 5.47 -12.30 4.35
CA ASP A 131 4.22 -12.44 5.09
C ASP A 131 3.88 -13.91 5.39
N THR A 132 4.37 -14.83 4.56
CA THR A 132 4.03 -16.26 4.58
C THR A 132 5.24 -17.13 4.20
N PRO A 133 6.25 -17.26 5.08
CA PRO A 133 7.51 -17.94 4.78
C PRO A 133 7.33 -19.44 4.47
N ASP A 134 6.24 -20.06 4.93
CA ASP A 134 5.96 -21.49 4.73
C ASP A 134 5.27 -21.79 3.39
N CYS A 135 4.99 -20.77 2.56
CA CYS A 135 4.34 -20.98 1.27
C CYS A 135 5.33 -21.52 0.24
N THR A 136 5.08 -22.74 -0.23
CA THR A 136 5.86 -23.42 -1.28
C THR A 136 5.14 -23.35 -2.62
N GLU A 137 5.83 -23.64 -3.73
CA GLU A 137 5.19 -23.71 -5.05
C GLU A 137 4.06 -24.75 -5.12
N ARG A 138 4.18 -25.83 -4.36
CA ARG A 138 3.13 -26.86 -4.26
C ARG A 138 1.90 -26.34 -3.54
N SER A 139 2.09 -25.63 -2.41
CA SER A 139 0.98 -25.08 -1.62
C SER A 139 0.36 -23.86 -2.26
N LEU A 140 1.10 -23.09 -3.07
CA LEU A 140 0.60 -21.92 -3.77
C LEU A 140 -0.63 -22.21 -4.62
N LYS A 141 -0.59 -23.31 -5.39
CA LYS A 141 -1.74 -23.74 -6.22
C LYS A 141 -2.96 -24.04 -5.37
N GLN A 142 -2.75 -24.67 -4.20
CA GLN A 142 -3.84 -24.98 -3.28
C GLN A 142 -4.46 -23.71 -2.68
N HIS A 143 -3.62 -22.74 -2.27
CA HIS A 143 -4.10 -21.45 -1.76
C HIS A 143 -4.92 -20.69 -2.79
N ILE A 144 -4.45 -20.66 -4.04
CA ILE A 144 -5.19 -20.02 -5.15
C ILE A 144 -6.52 -20.76 -5.42
N SER A 145 -6.52 -22.07 -5.41
CA SER A 145 -7.74 -22.88 -5.59
C SER A 145 -8.76 -22.59 -4.48
N ASN A 146 -8.32 -22.54 -3.23
CA ASN A 146 -9.17 -22.25 -2.09
C ASN A 146 -9.72 -20.82 -2.15
N LEU A 147 -8.89 -19.84 -2.52
CA LEU A 147 -9.28 -18.45 -2.67
C LEU A 147 -10.34 -18.29 -3.78
N ARG A 148 -10.12 -18.92 -4.95
CA ARG A 148 -11.11 -18.96 -6.03
C ARG A 148 -12.45 -19.48 -5.54
N LYS A 149 -12.43 -20.65 -4.88
CA LYS A 149 -13.64 -21.26 -4.35
C LYS A 149 -14.38 -20.32 -3.42
N LYS A 150 -13.70 -19.70 -2.46
CA LYS A 150 -14.30 -18.75 -1.52
C LYS A 150 -14.96 -17.55 -2.22
N MET A 151 -14.31 -17.01 -3.25
CA MET A 151 -14.87 -15.89 -4.02
C MET A 151 -16.03 -16.35 -4.91
N GLN A 152 -15.91 -17.51 -5.55
CA GLN A 152 -16.92 -18.07 -6.43
C GLN A 152 -18.17 -18.52 -5.67
N ASP A 153 -18.04 -19.03 -4.45
CA ASP A 153 -19.17 -19.43 -3.59
C ASP A 153 -20.10 -18.23 -3.29
N VAL A 154 -19.55 -17.01 -3.28
CA VAL A 154 -20.29 -15.78 -2.97
C VAL A 154 -20.81 -15.09 -4.23
N SER A 155 -20.03 -15.07 -5.31
CA SER A 155 -20.31 -14.25 -6.50
C SER A 155 -20.68 -15.06 -7.75
N GLY A 156 -20.39 -16.35 -7.75
CA GLY A 156 -20.50 -17.18 -8.95
C GLY A 156 -19.41 -16.93 -10.01
N VAL A 157 -18.46 -16.04 -9.76
CA VAL A 157 -17.44 -15.58 -10.73
C VAL A 157 -16.05 -16.05 -10.34
N ASP A 158 -15.24 -16.44 -11.31
CA ASP A 158 -13.80 -16.70 -11.12
C ASP A 158 -13.01 -15.42 -11.40
N TYR A 159 -12.38 -14.87 -10.35
CA TYR A 159 -11.60 -13.62 -10.41
C TYR A 159 -10.12 -13.83 -10.68
N ILE A 160 -9.62 -15.07 -10.69
CA ILE A 160 -8.19 -15.35 -10.91
C ILE A 160 -8.03 -16.27 -12.11
N GLU A 161 -7.40 -15.77 -13.14
CA GLU A 161 -7.06 -16.54 -14.33
C GLU A 161 -5.69 -17.21 -14.20
N THR A 162 -5.60 -18.48 -14.60
CA THR A 162 -4.32 -19.18 -14.73
C THR A 162 -3.76 -19.02 -16.12
N VAL A 163 -2.57 -18.47 -16.23
CA VAL A 163 -1.81 -18.44 -17.48
C VAL A 163 -0.86 -19.62 -17.48
N TRP A 164 -1.19 -20.64 -18.30
CA TRP A 164 -0.49 -21.91 -18.32
C TRP A 164 1.01 -21.75 -18.57
N GLY A 165 1.82 -22.42 -17.76
CA GLY A 165 3.28 -22.36 -17.84
C GLY A 165 3.91 -21.08 -17.26
N ILE A 166 3.15 -20.02 -16.95
CA ILE A 166 3.65 -18.71 -16.52
C ILE A 166 3.25 -18.43 -15.08
N GLY A 167 1.96 -18.23 -14.81
CA GLY A 167 1.52 -17.80 -13.49
C GLY A 167 0.03 -17.50 -13.41
N PHE A 168 -0.31 -16.40 -12.72
CA PHE A 168 -1.68 -16.01 -12.44
C PHE A 168 -1.87 -14.51 -12.68
N LYS A 169 -3.09 -14.11 -13.03
CA LYS A 169 -3.52 -12.71 -13.13
C LYS A 169 -4.96 -12.56 -12.64
N LEU A 170 -5.41 -11.34 -12.38
CA LEU A 170 -6.84 -11.09 -12.23
C LEU A 170 -7.55 -11.27 -13.57
N ALA A 171 -8.69 -11.95 -13.55
CA ALA A 171 -9.55 -12.09 -14.72
C ALA A 171 -10.12 -10.72 -15.08
N GLU A 172 -10.13 -10.38 -16.37
CA GLU A 172 -10.82 -9.19 -16.85
C GLU A 172 -12.32 -9.37 -16.65
N GLN A 173 -12.89 -8.59 -15.75
CA GLN A 173 -14.33 -8.60 -15.54
C GLN A 173 -14.99 -8.03 -16.80
N LYS A 174 -15.71 -8.87 -17.53
CA LYS A 174 -16.70 -8.38 -18.47
C LYS A 174 -17.77 -7.65 -17.64
N ILE A 175 -17.80 -6.33 -17.76
CA ILE A 175 -18.89 -5.51 -17.23
C ILE A 175 -20.15 -6.03 -17.92
N LEU A 176 -20.89 -6.88 -17.23
CA LEU A 176 -22.26 -7.20 -17.60
C LEU A 176 -23.07 -5.93 -17.36
N THR A 177 -23.16 -5.10 -18.39
CA THR A 177 -24.14 -4.02 -18.45
C THR A 177 -25.51 -4.70 -18.26
N LYS A 178 -26.09 -4.56 -17.07
CA LYS A 178 -27.52 -4.85 -16.87
C LYS A 178 -28.28 -3.87 -17.76
N SER A 179 -28.84 -4.41 -18.83
CA SER A 179 -29.90 -3.75 -19.59
C SER A 179 -31.15 -3.72 -18.75
#